data_a8380cdb5ff0fa1ce839acef02d4cb7c
#
_entry.id   a8380cdb5ff0fa1ce839acef02d4cb7c
#
_cell.length_a   1.000
_cell.length_b   1.000
_cell.length_c   1.000
_cell.angle_alpha   90.00
_cell.angle_beta   90.00
_cell.angle_gamma   90.00
#
_symmetry.space_group_name_H-M   'P 1'
#
loop_
_entity.id
_entity.type
_entity.pdbx_description
1 polymer ?
#
loop_
_entity_poly.entity_id
_entity_poly.type
_entity_poly.pdbx_seq_one_letter_code
_entity_poly.pdbx_strand_id
1 'polypeptide(L)'
;DLRTPLTRIKLQLAFIKDKEISNKLSEDVSEMEKMLNEYLQFASKRSSENSEEFDISELIFNTINKYENKNIIFDSNGKIIFTGRKNLIRRCLNNFIDNSIKYGKNIVVNLKKGSNNITITIDDDGPGIEEKQYENVFKPFYKIDKSRGDSKSSVGLGMSIASDIIQSHGGSIKLEKSHLNGLRVKIFLPF
;
A
#
# COMPACT_ATOMS: atom_id res chain seq x y z
N ASP A 1 -14.49 -20.57 6.04
CA ASP A 1 -14.50 -20.05 4.66
C ASP A 1 -15.44 -18.87 4.55
N LEU A 2 -14.88 -17.65 4.62
CA LEU A 2 -15.68 -16.39 4.59
C LEU A 2 -16.27 -16.07 3.18
N ARG A 3 -15.85 -16.76 2.14
CA ARG A 3 -16.39 -16.58 0.78
C ARG A 3 -17.80 -17.15 0.65
N THR A 4 -18.07 -18.26 1.29
CA THR A 4 -19.37 -18.95 1.21
C THR A 4 -20.53 -18.07 1.69
N PRO A 5 -20.48 -17.40 2.87
CA PRO A 5 -21.56 -16.51 3.30
C PRO A 5 -21.72 -15.28 2.38
N LEU A 6 -20.64 -14.72 1.82
CA LEU A 6 -20.74 -13.59 0.88
C LEU A 6 -21.44 -14.01 -0.42
N THR A 7 -21.11 -15.18 -0.97
CA THR A 7 -21.78 -15.71 -2.16
C THR A 7 -23.27 -15.93 -1.89
N ARG A 8 -23.63 -16.44 -0.70
CA ARG A 8 -25.04 -16.65 -0.32
C ARG A 8 -25.79 -15.32 -0.21
N ILE A 9 -25.18 -14.28 0.39
CA ILE A 9 -25.77 -12.94 0.45
C ILE A 9 -25.99 -12.40 -0.96
N LYS A 10 -25.03 -12.51 -1.88
CA LYS A 10 -25.17 -12.10 -3.30
C LYS A 10 -26.37 -12.78 -3.97
N LEU A 11 -26.55 -14.07 -3.75
CA LEU A 11 -27.70 -14.80 -4.30
C LEU A 11 -29.02 -14.31 -3.71
N GLN A 12 -29.07 -14.00 -2.40
CA GLN A 12 -30.27 -13.46 -1.76
C GLN A 12 -30.63 -12.05 -2.25
N LEU A 13 -29.63 -11.21 -2.56
CA LEU A 13 -29.84 -9.87 -3.10
C LEU A 13 -30.58 -9.89 -4.46
N ALA A 14 -30.39 -10.94 -5.27
CA ALA A 14 -31.08 -11.10 -6.55
C ALA A 14 -32.59 -11.27 -6.41
N PHE A 15 -33.10 -11.64 -5.22
CA PHE A 15 -34.55 -11.79 -4.94
C PHE A 15 -35.19 -10.53 -4.35
N ILE A 16 -34.41 -9.48 -4.07
CA ILE A 16 -34.96 -8.20 -3.57
C ILE A 16 -35.65 -7.49 -4.72
N LYS A 17 -36.94 -7.19 -4.53
CA LYS A 17 -37.76 -6.52 -5.55
C LYS A 17 -37.40 -5.04 -5.75
N ASP A 18 -36.91 -4.38 -4.71
CA ASP A 18 -36.46 -2.99 -4.78
C ASP A 18 -35.06 -2.97 -5.40
N LYS A 19 -34.97 -2.55 -6.66
CA LYS A 19 -33.73 -2.49 -7.42
C LYS A 19 -32.70 -1.50 -6.85
N GLU A 20 -33.16 -0.40 -6.27
CA GLU A 20 -32.23 0.59 -5.70
C GLU A 20 -31.55 0.05 -4.45
N ILE A 21 -32.30 -0.56 -3.56
CA ILE A 21 -31.77 -1.22 -2.36
C ILE A 21 -30.89 -2.40 -2.75
N SER A 22 -31.32 -3.24 -3.69
CA SER A 22 -30.56 -4.39 -4.18
C SER A 22 -29.19 -3.97 -4.75
N ASN A 23 -29.15 -2.90 -5.54
CA ASN A 23 -27.90 -2.40 -6.13
C ASN A 23 -26.94 -1.86 -5.08
N LYS A 24 -27.43 -1.05 -4.12
CA LYS A 24 -26.61 -0.53 -3.02
C LYS A 24 -25.98 -1.66 -2.18
N LEU A 25 -26.79 -2.64 -1.79
CA LEU A 25 -26.32 -3.80 -1.03
C LEU A 25 -25.34 -4.67 -1.84
N SER A 26 -25.54 -4.81 -3.15
CA SER A 26 -24.63 -5.55 -4.03
C SER A 26 -23.28 -4.85 -4.17
N GLU A 27 -23.25 -3.51 -4.19
CA GLU A 27 -22.02 -2.72 -4.15
C GLU A 27 -21.27 -2.99 -2.82
N ASP A 28 -21.97 -2.91 -1.67
CA ASP A 28 -21.38 -3.15 -0.35
C ASP A 28 -20.78 -4.56 -0.24
N VAL A 29 -21.53 -5.59 -0.68
CA VAL A 29 -21.05 -6.98 -0.66
C VAL A 29 -19.84 -7.18 -1.59
N SER A 30 -19.81 -6.50 -2.74
CA SER A 30 -18.68 -6.54 -3.67
C SER A 30 -17.45 -5.86 -3.07
N GLU A 31 -17.61 -4.77 -2.32
CA GLU A 31 -16.53 -4.13 -1.56
C GLU A 31 -16.01 -5.06 -0.45
N MET A 32 -16.89 -5.71 0.32
CA MET A 32 -16.51 -6.72 1.33
C MET A 32 -15.72 -7.89 0.72
N GLU A 33 -16.13 -8.38 -0.45
CA GLU A 33 -15.44 -9.47 -1.15
C GLU A 33 -14.03 -9.04 -1.59
N LYS A 34 -13.90 -7.82 -2.09
CA LYS A 34 -12.60 -7.23 -2.43
C LYS A 34 -11.69 -7.14 -1.19
N MET A 35 -12.22 -6.62 -0.07
CA MET A 35 -11.52 -6.52 1.21
C MET A 35 -11.01 -7.88 1.67
N LEU A 36 -11.88 -8.89 1.64
CA LEU A 36 -11.55 -10.26 2.06
C LEU A 36 -10.46 -10.86 1.18
N ASN A 37 -10.57 -10.69 -0.14
CA ASN A 37 -9.58 -11.23 -1.08
C ASN A 37 -8.20 -10.57 -0.90
N GLU A 38 -8.14 -9.26 -0.70
CA GLU A 38 -6.89 -8.54 -0.43
C GLU A 38 -6.23 -9.01 0.88
N TYR A 39 -7.05 -9.21 1.93
CA TYR A 39 -6.57 -9.73 3.21
C TYR A 39 -6.08 -11.19 3.12
N LEU A 40 -6.84 -12.06 2.46
CA LEU A 40 -6.46 -13.47 2.27
C LEU A 40 -5.20 -13.62 1.42
N GLN A 41 -5.05 -12.83 0.37
CA GLN A 41 -3.82 -12.79 -0.43
C GLN A 41 -2.62 -12.32 0.40
N PHE A 42 -2.84 -11.40 1.32
CA PHE A 42 -1.78 -10.97 2.24
C PHE A 42 -1.41 -12.10 3.21
N ALA A 43 -2.39 -12.70 3.87
CA ALA A 43 -2.17 -13.75 4.86
C ALA A 43 -1.52 -15.01 4.25
N SER A 44 -1.95 -15.43 3.04
CA SER A 44 -1.41 -16.64 2.38
C SER A 44 0.02 -16.47 1.87
N LYS A 45 0.37 -15.31 1.33
CA LYS A 45 1.71 -15.05 0.78
C LYS A 45 2.78 -14.79 1.85
N ARG A 46 2.37 -14.45 3.07
CA ARG A 46 3.29 -14.19 4.18
C ARG A 46 4.06 -15.43 4.62
N SER A 47 3.50 -16.62 4.44
CA SER A 47 4.08 -17.90 4.92
C SER A 47 4.88 -18.67 3.88
N SER A 48 4.89 -18.27 2.60
CA SER A 48 5.43 -19.11 1.52
C SER A 48 6.64 -18.53 0.78
N GLU A 49 7.00 -17.25 0.99
CA GLU A 49 8.12 -16.63 0.27
C GLU A 49 9.40 -16.72 1.09
N ASN A 50 10.43 -17.35 0.51
CA ASN A 50 11.76 -17.41 1.09
C ASN A 50 12.49 -16.08 0.92
N SER A 51 13.39 -15.79 1.87
CA SER A 51 14.33 -14.67 1.73
C SER A 51 15.38 -15.02 0.67
N GLU A 52 15.68 -14.05 -0.19
CA GLU A 52 16.70 -14.13 -1.23
C GLU A 52 17.52 -12.84 -1.26
N GLU A 53 18.74 -12.92 -1.79
CA GLU A 53 19.55 -11.72 -2.08
C GLU A 53 19.09 -11.10 -3.39
N PHE A 54 18.86 -9.80 -3.40
CA PHE A 54 18.51 -9.05 -4.60
C PHE A 54 18.97 -7.60 -4.53
N ASP A 55 19.08 -6.96 -5.69
CA ASP A 55 19.33 -5.52 -5.78
C ASP A 55 18.04 -4.74 -5.51
N ILE A 56 17.98 -4.05 -4.37
CA ILE A 56 16.81 -3.24 -4.00
C ILE A 56 16.68 -1.98 -4.86
N SER A 57 17.80 -1.45 -5.39
CA SER A 57 17.80 -0.32 -6.33
C SER A 57 17.08 -0.70 -7.62
N GLU A 58 17.43 -1.86 -8.18
CA GLU A 58 16.78 -2.41 -9.36
C GLU A 58 15.31 -2.73 -9.12
N LEU A 59 14.98 -3.29 -7.94
CA LEU A 59 13.59 -3.57 -7.56
C LEU A 59 12.74 -2.30 -7.55
N ILE A 60 13.24 -1.20 -6.94
CA ILE A 60 12.54 0.09 -6.90
C ILE A 60 12.40 0.65 -8.32
N PHE A 61 13.48 0.68 -9.10
CA PHE A 61 13.47 1.16 -10.48
C PHE A 61 12.43 0.42 -11.33
N ASN A 62 12.44 -0.91 -11.31
CA ASN A 62 11.48 -1.75 -12.03
C ASN A 62 10.03 -1.60 -11.52
N THR A 63 9.85 -1.22 -10.26
CA THR A 63 8.53 -0.95 -9.70
C THR A 63 7.97 0.37 -10.21
N ILE A 64 8.80 1.41 -10.25
CA ILE A 64 8.43 2.76 -10.71
C ILE A 64 8.16 2.80 -12.21
N ASN A 65 8.96 2.11 -13.01
CA ASN A 65 8.84 2.12 -14.48
C ASN A 65 7.51 1.54 -15.01
N LYS A 66 6.71 0.91 -14.17
CA LYS A 66 5.35 0.47 -14.53
C LYS A 66 4.35 1.63 -14.64
N TYR A 67 4.69 2.81 -14.13
CA TYR A 67 3.83 3.99 -14.10
C TYR A 67 4.26 4.98 -15.19
N GLU A 68 4.18 4.57 -16.47
CA GLU A 68 4.74 5.25 -17.65
C GLU A 68 4.34 6.73 -17.82
N ASN A 69 3.20 7.16 -17.30
CA ASN A 69 2.68 8.53 -17.45
C ASN A 69 2.68 9.33 -16.15
N LYS A 70 3.52 8.95 -15.17
CA LYS A 70 3.59 9.62 -13.88
C LYS A 70 4.94 10.30 -13.69
N ASN A 71 4.94 11.47 -13.07
CA ASN A 71 6.17 12.19 -12.76
C ASN A 71 6.79 11.61 -11.47
N ILE A 72 7.58 10.56 -11.63
CA ILE A 72 8.30 9.89 -10.54
C ILE A 72 9.79 10.01 -10.79
N ILE A 73 10.50 10.69 -9.89
CA ILE A 73 11.96 10.80 -9.91
C ILE A 73 12.53 9.76 -8.95
N PHE A 74 13.50 8.98 -9.40
CA PHE A 74 14.23 8.05 -8.56
C PHE A 74 15.69 8.45 -8.44
N ASP A 75 16.16 8.62 -7.20
CA ASP A 75 17.55 8.91 -6.87
C ASP A 75 18.13 7.78 -6.02
N SER A 76 19.26 7.23 -6.46
CA SER A 76 19.95 6.15 -5.77
C SER A 76 21.46 6.23 -6.02
N ASN A 77 22.25 6.02 -4.99
CA ASN A 77 23.71 6.02 -5.07
C ASN A 77 24.30 4.67 -5.57
N GLY A 78 23.57 3.99 -6.46
CA GLY A 78 24.02 2.76 -7.11
C GLY A 78 23.39 1.49 -6.57
N LYS A 79 24.03 0.35 -6.84
CA LYS A 79 23.56 -0.99 -6.49
C LYS A 79 23.61 -1.20 -4.98
N ILE A 80 22.49 -1.64 -4.39
CA ILE A 80 22.39 -2.01 -2.97
C ILE A 80 21.80 -3.41 -2.84
N ILE A 81 22.60 -4.37 -2.37
CA ILE A 81 22.13 -5.73 -2.12
C ILE A 81 21.42 -5.78 -0.78
N PHE A 82 20.24 -6.39 -0.79
CA PHE A 82 19.41 -6.63 0.37
C PHE A 82 18.94 -8.08 0.40
N THR A 83 18.93 -8.68 1.60
CA THR A 83 18.39 -10.03 1.83
C THR A 83 17.00 -9.95 2.42
N GLY A 84 16.01 -10.45 1.71
CA GLY A 84 14.62 -10.38 2.16
C GLY A 84 13.66 -11.04 1.18
N ARG A 85 12.36 -10.94 1.47
CA ARG A 85 11.29 -11.46 0.63
C ARG A 85 10.95 -10.44 -0.46
N LYS A 86 11.54 -10.60 -1.61
CA LYS A 86 11.55 -9.64 -2.74
C LYS A 86 10.14 -9.20 -3.18
N ASN A 87 9.19 -10.16 -3.28
CA ASN A 87 7.83 -9.82 -3.71
C ASN A 87 7.03 -9.11 -2.62
N LEU A 88 7.29 -9.40 -1.33
CA LEU A 88 6.68 -8.64 -0.24
C LEU A 88 7.21 -7.19 -0.23
N ILE A 89 8.53 -6.98 -0.37
CA ILE A 89 9.09 -5.63 -0.49
C ILE A 89 8.50 -4.89 -1.69
N ARG A 90 8.40 -5.54 -2.87
CA ARG A 90 7.74 -4.95 -4.05
C ARG A 90 6.29 -4.55 -3.76
N ARG A 91 5.54 -5.38 -3.03
CA ARG A 91 4.16 -5.07 -2.65
C ARG A 91 4.08 -3.87 -1.71
N CYS A 92 4.99 -3.78 -0.74
CA CYS A 92 5.10 -2.61 0.15
C CYS A 92 5.35 -1.32 -0.66
N LEU A 93 6.30 -1.34 -1.59
CA LEU A 93 6.60 -0.21 -2.46
C LEU A 93 5.40 0.19 -3.32
N ASN A 94 4.72 -0.78 -3.96
CA ASN A 94 3.50 -0.51 -4.72
C ASN A 94 2.44 0.19 -3.86
N ASN A 95 2.18 -0.26 -2.63
CA ASN A 95 1.18 0.34 -1.76
C ASN A 95 1.47 1.83 -1.48
N PHE A 96 2.72 2.19 -1.25
CA PHE A 96 3.09 3.60 -1.01
C PHE A 96 3.10 4.42 -2.30
N ILE A 97 3.64 3.87 -3.40
CA ILE A 97 3.68 4.55 -4.70
C ILE A 97 2.25 4.78 -5.23
N ASP A 98 1.36 3.78 -5.15
CA ASP A 98 -0.04 3.91 -5.55
C ASP A 98 -0.77 5.01 -4.75
N ASN A 99 -0.50 5.09 -3.43
CA ASN A 99 -1.03 6.17 -2.60
C ASN A 99 -0.48 7.52 -3.04
N SER A 100 0.83 7.65 -3.24
CA SER A 100 1.45 8.91 -3.70
C SER A 100 0.89 9.34 -5.06
N ILE A 101 0.70 8.41 -6.01
CA ILE A 101 0.10 8.68 -7.33
C ILE A 101 -1.37 9.11 -7.21
N LYS A 102 -2.10 8.52 -6.27
CA LYS A 102 -3.52 8.83 -6.06
C LYS A 102 -3.74 10.24 -5.53
N TYR A 103 -2.86 10.71 -4.67
CA TYR A 103 -3.03 11.98 -3.96
C TYR A 103 -2.10 13.09 -4.45
N GLY A 104 -0.98 12.77 -5.09
CA GLY A 104 0.01 13.70 -5.63
C GLY A 104 0.18 13.57 -7.15
N LYS A 105 0.90 14.54 -7.72
CA LYS A 105 1.28 14.57 -9.13
C LYS A 105 2.79 14.34 -9.32
N ASN A 106 3.60 14.86 -8.40
CA ASN A 106 5.05 14.75 -8.40
C ASN A 106 5.50 13.87 -7.25
N ILE A 107 6.31 12.87 -7.55
CA ILE A 107 6.79 11.89 -6.57
C ILE A 107 8.30 11.80 -6.68
N VAL A 108 8.98 11.81 -5.53
CA VAL A 108 10.43 11.60 -5.45
C VAL A 108 10.70 10.40 -4.56
N VAL A 109 11.40 9.41 -5.10
CA VAL A 109 11.85 8.23 -4.37
C VAL A 109 13.34 8.29 -4.22
N ASN A 110 13.85 8.23 -2.97
CA ASN A 110 15.28 8.19 -2.70
C ASN A 110 15.62 6.88 -1.99
N LEU A 111 16.76 6.31 -2.37
CA LEU A 111 17.33 5.12 -1.75
C LEU A 111 18.73 5.45 -1.24
N LYS A 112 18.97 5.24 0.05
CA LYS A 112 20.27 5.48 0.69
C LYS A 112 20.69 4.28 1.51
N LYS A 113 21.97 3.90 1.38
CA LYS A 113 22.62 2.91 2.23
C LYS A 113 23.26 3.63 3.42
N GLY A 114 22.82 3.30 4.63
CA GLY A 114 23.49 3.69 5.87
C GLY A 114 24.46 2.63 6.35
N SER A 115 25.03 2.82 7.54
CA SER A 115 25.97 1.87 8.13
C SER A 115 25.32 0.53 8.49
N ASN A 116 24.11 0.56 9.06
CA ASN A 116 23.41 -0.63 9.57
C ASN A 116 22.00 -0.80 8.97
N ASN A 117 21.60 0.07 8.06
CA ASN A 117 20.28 0.01 7.46
C ASN A 117 20.26 0.61 6.05
N ILE A 118 19.20 0.27 5.35
CA ILE A 118 18.78 0.93 4.11
C ILE A 118 17.64 1.87 4.46
N THR A 119 17.68 3.09 3.92
CA THR A 119 16.58 4.05 4.04
C THR A 119 15.98 4.29 2.67
N ILE A 120 14.67 4.08 2.53
CA ILE A 120 13.89 4.44 1.35
C ILE A 120 12.96 5.57 1.77
N THR A 121 12.97 6.68 1.03
CA THR A 121 11.99 7.76 1.21
C THR A 121 11.12 7.89 -0.03
N ILE A 122 9.83 8.05 0.16
CA ILE A 122 8.85 8.34 -0.89
C ILE A 122 8.18 9.64 -0.50
N ASP A 123 8.39 10.67 -1.30
CA ASP A 123 7.87 12.01 -1.12
C ASP A 123 6.82 12.30 -2.19
N ASP A 124 5.69 12.87 -1.82
CA ASP A 124 4.69 13.37 -2.76
C ASP A 124 4.34 14.84 -2.50
N ASP A 125 3.67 15.45 -3.46
CA ASP A 125 3.13 16.81 -3.41
C ASP A 125 1.62 16.84 -3.16
N GLY A 126 1.07 15.76 -2.59
CA GLY A 126 -0.33 15.65 -2.24
C GLY A 126 -0.74 16.54 -1.06
N PRO A 127 -1.96 16.40 -0.53
CA PRO A 127 -2.45 17.21 0.60
C PRO A 127 -1.73 16.92 1.92
N GLY A 128 -0.89 15.85 1.98
CA GLY A 128 -0.29 15.38 3.21
C GLY A 128 -1.29 14.74 4.17
N ILE A 129 -0.82 14.45 5.37
CA ILE A 129 -1.60 13.86 6.46
C ILE A 129 -1.29 14.64 7.73
N GLU A 130 -2.28 14.94 8.55
CA GLU A 130 -2.07 15.58 9.85
C GLU A 130 -1.31 14.63 10.80
N GLU A 131 -0.35 15.14 11.56
CA GLU A 131 0.50 14.31 12.44
C GLU A 131 -0.30 13.44 13.41
N LYS A 132 -1.44 13.95 13.92
CA LYS A 132 -2.36 13.17 14.79
C LYS A 132 -2.95 11.92 14.12
N GLN A 133 -2.84 11.82 12.80
CA GLN A 133 -3.35 10.68 12.02
C GLN A 133 -2.27 9.68 11.64
N TYR A 134 -0.97 9.98 11.85
CA TYR A 134 0.15 9.15 11.42
C TYR A 134 0.08 7.71 11.95
N GLU A 135 -0.36 7.52 13.18
CA GLU A 135 -0.54 6.17 13.73
C GLU A 135 -1.81 5.50 13.19
N ASN A 136 -2.88 6.28 13.00
CA ASN A 136 -4.17 5.74 12.60
C ASN A 136 -4.18 5.20 11.17
N VAL A 137 -3.42 5.82 10.25
CA VAL A 137 -3.39 5.40 8.84
C VAL A 137 -2.79 4.01 8.63
N PHE A 138 -2.08 3.47 9.61
CA PHE A 138 -1.59 2.10 9.59
C PHE A 138 -2.59 1.07 10.16
N LYS A 139 -3.72 1.52 10.72
CA LYS A 139 -4.78 0.60 11.16
C LYS A 139 -5.51 0.04 9.94
N PRO A 140 -5.82 -1.27 9.91
CA PRO A 140 -6.62 -1.85 8.85
C PRO A 140 -7.96 -1.13 8.68
N PHE A 141 -8.38 -0.94 7.42
CA PHE A 141 -9.65 -0.30 7.04
C PHE A 141 -9.78 1.19 7.41
N TYR A 142 -8.71 1.81 7.90
CA TYR A 142 -8.74 3.23 8.23
C TYR A 142 -8.64 4.09 6.98
N LYS A 143 -9.53 5.09 6.88
CA LYS A 143 -9.56 6.11 5.82
C LYS A 143 -9.73 7.48 6.47
N ILE A 144 -8.91 8.46 6.09
CA ILE A 144 -8.97 9.83 6.63
C ILE A 144 -10.26 10.53 6.20
N ASP A 145 -10.64 10.40 4.92
CA ASP A 145 -11.85 11.01 4.37
C ASP A 145 -12.84 9.94 3.89
N LYS A 146 -14.04 9.92 4.50
CA LYS A 146 -15.19 9.16 4.03
C LYS A 146 -15.99 9.88 2.94
N SER A 147 -15.75 11.19 2.73
CA SER A 147 -16.64 12.09 1.99
C SER A 147 -16.19 12.43 0.57
N ARG A 148 -14.96 12.15 0.16
CA ARG A 148 -14.52 12.40 -1.22
C ARG A 148 -14.92 11.23 -2.11
N GLY A 149 -15.74 11.49 -3.12
CA GLY A 149 -16.42 10.53 -4.00
C GLY A 149 -15.59 9.43 -4.67
N ASP A 150 -14.25 9.46 -4.56
CA ASP A 150 -13.33 8.42 -5.03
C ASP A 150 -13.05 7.32 -3.99
N SER A 151 -13.76 7.32 -2.86
CA SER A 151 -13.58 6.34 -1.77
C SER A 151 -13.92 4.89 -2.18
N LYS A 152 -14.59 4.69 -3.32
CA LYS A 152 -14.92 3.36 -3.86
C LYS A 152 -13.69 2.55 -4.33
N SER A 153 -12.51 3.16 -4.50
CA SER A 153 -11.36 2.48 -5.12
C SER A 153 -10.35 1.87 -4.15
N SER A 154 -10.34 2.22 -2.87
CA SER A 154 -9.36 1.65 -1.93
C SER A 154 -10.00 1.17 -0.62
N VAL A 155 -9.64 -0.03 -0.22
CA VAL A 155 -10.17 -0.73 0.97
C VAL A 155 -9.62 -0.18 2.29
N GLY A 156 -8.53 0.60 2.27
CA GLY A 156 -7.86 1.07 3.48
C GLY A 156 -6.93 0.02 4.11
N LEU A 157 -6.46 -0.94 3.32
CA LEU A 157 -5.52 -1.99 3.76
C LEU A 157 -4.07 -1.74 3.31
N GLY A 158 -3.83 -0.89 2.32
CA GLY A 158 -2.51 -0.72 1.73
C GLY A 158 -1.43 -0.32 2.73
N MET A 159 -1.70 0.69 3.57
CA MET A 159 -0.75 1.18 4.57
C MET A 159 -0.49 0.15 5.67
N SER A 160 -1.51 -0.54 6.16
CA SER A 160 -1.36 -1.60 7.19
C SER A 160 -0.58 -2.79 6.65
N ILE A 161 -0.87 -3.25 5.44
CA ILE A 161 -0.11 -4.32 4.76
C ILE A 161 1.36 -3.92 4.58
N ALA A 162 1.64 -2.69 4.15
CA ALA A 162 3.00 -2.20 3.98
C ALA A 162 3.75 -2.17 5.32
N SER A 163 3.10 -1.70 6.39
CA SER A 163 3.66 -1.71 7.75
C SER A 163 4.02 -3.11 8.22
N ASP A 164 3.10 -4.07 8.08
CA ASP A 164 3.33 -5.46 8.47
C ASP A 164 4.49 -6.10 7.68
N ILE A 165 4.60 -5.79 6.39
CA ILE A 165 5.71 -6.28 5.56
C ILE A 165 7.04 -5.76 6.10
N ILE A 166 7.16 -4.46 6.35
CA ILE A 166 8.41 -3.85 6.84
C ILE A 166 8.75 -4.37 8.24
N GLN A 167 7.79 -4.45 9.14
CA GLN A 167 7.99 -5.03 10.48
C GLN A 167 8.46 -6.49 10.41
N SER A 168 7.91 -7.29 9.48
CA SER A 168 8.30 -8.69 9.29
C SER A 168 9.71 -8.87 8.70
N HIS A 169 10.35 -7.77 8.25
CA HIS A 169 11.76 -7.69 7.86
C HIS A 169 12.63 -7.00 8.93
N GLY A 170 12.11 -6.82 10.16
CA GLY A 170 12.81 -6.12 11.24
C GLY A 170 12.94 -4.61 11.05
N GLY A 171 12.24 -4.05 10.06
CA GLY A 171 12.28 -2.64 9.72
C GLY A 171 11.21 -1.81 10.42
N SER A 172 11.21 -0.52 10.12
CA SER A 172 10.22 0.43 10.64
C SER A 172 9.82 1.47 9.58
N ILE A 173 8.68 2.11 9.78
CA ILE A 173 8.17 3.17 8.91
C ILE A 173 7.91 4.40 9.75
N LYS A 174 8.28 5.57 9.23
CA LYS A 174 7.97 6.88 9.80
C LYS A 174 7.29 7.75 8.75
N LEU A 175 6.24 8.45 9.13
CA LEU A 175 5.61 9.48 8.31
C LEU A 175 6.11 10.85 8.74
N GLU A 176 6.35 11.71 7.76
CA GLU A 176 6.82 13.09 7.97
C GLU A 176 6.15 13.98 6.91
N LYS A 177 6.22 15.30 7.09
CA LYS A 177 5.86 16.23 6.03
C LYS A 177 6.90 16.18 4.92
N SER A 178 6.46 16.06 3.67
CA SER A 178 7.34 16.08 2.50
C SER A 178 7.89 17.49 2.23
N HIS A 179 9.11 17.57 1.68
CA HIS A 179 9.67 18.80 1.15
C HIS A 179 8.90 19.30 -0.11
N LEU A 180 8.09 18.43 -0.72
CA LEU A 180 7.15 18.76 -1.79
C LEU A 180 5.79 19.27 -1.26
N ASN A 181 5.65 19.49 0.05
CA ASN A 181 4.47 19.90 0.80
C ASN A 181 3.40 18.83 1.05
N GLY A 182 3.53 17.61 0.50
CA GLY A 182 2.66 16.46 0.74
C GLY A 182 3.14 15.55 1.89
N LEU A 183 3.06 14.25 1.66
CA LEU A 183 3.48 13.22 2.61
C LEU A 183 4.88 12.70 2.26
N ARG A 184 5.72 12.51 3.28
CA ARG A 184 6.93 11.70 3.23
C ARG A 184 6.73 10.40 3.97
N VAL A 185 6.91 9.28 3.27
CA VAL A 185 7.04 7.96 3.85
C VAL A 185 8.52 7.60 3.93
N LYS A 186 9.01 7.32 5.12
CA LYS A 186 10.40 6.94 5.37
C LYS A 186 10.47 5.52 5.91
N ILE A 187 11.07 4.63 5.14
CA ILE A 187 11.18 3.20 5.42
C ILE A 187 12.63 2.90 5.83
N PHE A 188 12.79 2.19 6.93
CA PHE A 188 14.08 1.70 7.41
C PHE A 188 14.08 0.18 7.35
N LEU A 189 15.08 -0.41 6.68
CA LEU A 189 15.30 -1.85 6.61
C LEU A 189 16.68 -2.16 7.14
N PRO A 190 16.84 -2.99 8.19
CA PRO A 190 18.15 -3.43 8.67
C PRO A 190 18.80 -4.36 7.64
N PHE A 191 20.16 -4.45 7.68
CA PHE A 191 20.92 -5.44 6.92
C PHE A 191 20.87 -6.81 7.58
#